data_2cab8e9cf9981fdb27fd49869d1ee41b
#
_entry.id   2cab8e9cf9981fdb27fd49869d1ee41b
#
_cell.length_a   1.000
_cell.length_b   1.000
_cell.length_c   1.000
_cell.angle_alpha   90.00
_cell.angle_beta   90.00
_cell.angle_gamma   90.00
#
_symmetry.space_group_name_H-M   'P 1'
#
loop_
_entity.id
_entity.type
_entity.pdbx_description
1 polymer ?
#
loop_
_entity_poly.entity_id
_entity_poly.type
_entity_poly.pdbx_seq_one_letter_code
_entity_poly.pdbx_strand_id
1 'polypeptide(L)'
;MRKLRKEEIQTTYRWASPFGQIILKKLFGKRYFDHRTIYERVRTFEDACEELGSDHELVVEYLLLKGLGVSKNILAMAKLKIITKALNEGWPDNADETDWRESKYYPYLLVGRDGSLHLSHVLPDCFAYLKTLFYYKTELLAKYSVYTFTDIWTDLYGWEHIEDKIKEDDYDMA
;
A
#
# COMPACT_ATOMS: atom_id res chain seq x y z
N MET A 1 0.65 38.11 6.28
CA MET A 1 1.72 37.17 6.68
C MET A 1 2.22 36.42 5.42
N ARG A 2 3.53 36.49 5.12
CA ARG A 2 4.11 35.77 3.98
C ARG A 2 4.16 34.27 4.32
N LYS A 3 3.55 33.40 3.49
CA LYS A 3 3.74 31.96 3.61
C LYS A 3 5.20 31.62 3.30
N LEU A 4 5.89 30.96 4.23
CA LEU A 4 7.24 30.42 3.99
C LEU A 4 7.18 29.38 2.86
N ARG A 5 8.14 29.43 1.95
CA ARG A 5 8.26 28.44 0.87
C ARG A 5 8.84 27.13 1.43
N LYS A 6 8.53 26.01 0.80
CA LYS A 6 9.04 24.68 1.19
C LYS A 6 10.57 24.67 1.32
N GLU A 7 11.26 25.28 0.36
CA GLU A 7 12.72 25.37 0.33
C GLU A 7 13.30 26.16 1.53
N GLU A 8 12.64 27.26 1.91
CA GLU A 8 13.06 28.07 3.06
C GLU A 8 12.96 27.27 4.37
N ILE A 9 11.89 26.49 4.53
CA ILE A 9 11.68 25.64 5.71
C ILE A 9 12.69 24.50 5.74
N GLN A 10 12.95 23.84 4.60
CA GLN A 10 13.96 22.78 4.50
C GLN A 10 15.37 23.29 4.76
N THR A 11 15.69 24.48 4.27
CA THR A 11 16.97 25.14 4.55
C THR A 11 17.10 25.46 6.03
N THR A 12 16.06 26.01 6.63
CA THR A 12 16.04 26.31 8.08
C THR A 12 16.24 25.03 8.90
N TYR A 13 15.58 23.94 8.55
CA TYR A 13 15.75 22.64 9.21
C TYR A 13 17.20 22.14 9.13
N ARG A 14 17.84 22.26 7.97
CA ARG A 14 19.21 21.78 7.74
C ARG A 14 20.23 22.48 8.63
N TRP A 15 19.97 23.77 8.96
CA TRP A 15 20.85 24.58 9.79
C TRP A 15 20.38 24.72 11.25
N ALA A 16 19.23 24.14 11.60
CA ALA A 16 18.70 24.21 12.95
C ALA A 16 19.49 23.30 13.91
N SER A 17 19.56 23.73 15.18
CA SER A 17 20.06 22.86 16.26
C SER A 17 19.20 21.59 16.37
N PRO A 18 19.69 20.51 17.01
CA PRO A 18 18.90 19.29 17.23
C PRO A 18 17.53 19.55 17.84
N PHE A 19 17.44 20.47 18.78
CA PHE A 19 16.16 20.88 19.38
C PHE A 19 15.27 21.63 18.38
N GLY A 20 15.83 22.51 17.58
CA GLY A 20 15.11 23.21 16.51
C GLY A 20 14.56 22.26 15.45
N GLN A 21 15.33 21.22 15.10
CA GLN A 21 14.88 20.16 14.18
C GLN A 21 13.69 19.38 14.74
N ILE A 22 13.68 19.08 16.06
CA ILE A 22 12.54 18.41 16.71
C ILE A 22 11.29 19.28 16.63
N ILE A 23 11.41 20.59 16.89
CA ILE A 23 10.29 21.54 16.80
C ILE A 23 9.76 21.60 15.36
N LEU A 24 10.65 21.74 14.37
CA LEU A 24 10.26 21.80 12.97
C LEU A 24 9.57 20.52 12.50
N LYS A 25 10.05 19.34 12.92
CA LYS A 25 9.39 18.05 12.66
C LYS A 25 8.00 17.96 13.28
N LYS A 26 7.80 18.54 14.49
CA LYS A 26 6.47 18.60 15.11
C LYS A 26 5.52 19.53 14.37
N LEU A 27 6.01 20.67 13.87
CA LEU A 27 5.20 21.68 13.19
C LEU A 27 4.82 21.28 11.76
N PHE A 28 5.73 20.65 11.02
CA PHE A 28 5.56 20.36 9.60
C PHE A 28 5.42 18.86 9.28
N GLY A 29 5.58 18.00 10.30
CA GLY A 29 5.59 16.55 10.15
C GLY A 29 6.97 16.00 9.75
N LYS A 30 7.26 14.77 10.15
CA LYS A 30 8.54 14.09 9.85
C LYS A 30 8.82 14.01 8.35
N ARG A 31 7.79 13.74 7.54
CA ARG A 31 7.85 13.59 6.08
C ARG A 31 8.33 14.83 5.35
N TYR A 32 8.03 16.01 5.90
CA TYR A 32 8.42 17.26 5.25
C TYR A 32 9.94 17.40 5.10
N PHE A 33 10.70 16.74 5.96
CA PHE A 33 12.16 16.78 6.02
C PHE A 33 12.82 15.46 5.59
N ASP A 34 12.04 14.46 5.24
CA ASP A 34 12.54 13.19 4.72
C ASP A 34 12.77 13.30 3.21
N HIS A 35 14.02 13.14 2.78
CA HIS A 35 14.41 13.22 1.38
C HIS A 35 14.43 11.86 0.68
N ARG A 36 14.16 10.77 1.45
CA ARG A 36 14.06 9.43 0.89
C ARG A 36 12.84 9.31 -0.01
N THR A 37 12.97 8.54 -1.07
CA THR A 37 11.86 8.18 -1.94
C THR A 37 10.87 7.30 -1.18
N ILE A 38 9.62 7.18 -1.67
CA ILE A 38 8.63 6.28 -1.06
C ILE A 38 9.11 4.83 -1.04
N TYR A 39 9.86 4.39 -2.04
CA TYR A 39 10.46 3.06 -2.12
C TYR A 39 11.53 2.79 -1.05
N GLU A 40 12.17 3.84 -0.55
CA GLU A 40 13.15 3.73 0.54
C GLU A 40 12.49 3.82 1.92
N ARG A 41 11.31 4.44 2.00
CA ARG A 41 10.57 4.60 3.26
C ARG A 41 9.66 3.43 3.58
N VAL A 42 9.08 2.76 2.58
CA VAL A 42 8.08 1.69 2.73
C VAL A 42 8.61 0.42 2.10
N ARG A 43 9.35 -0.36 2.87
CA ARG A 43 9.94 -1.65 2.48
C ARG A 43 9.30 -2.84 3.17
N THR A 44 8.66 -2.58 4.31
CA THR A 44 7.97 -3.57 5.13
C THR A 44 6.55 -3.11 5.40
N PHE A 45 5.71 -4.00 5.91
CA PHE A 45 4.37 -3.64 6.35
C PHE A 45 4.41 -2.65 7.52
N GLU A 46 5.36 -2.83 8.43
CA GLU A 46 5.59 -1.95 9.58
C GLU A 46 5.95 -0.53 9.11
N ASP A 47 6.81 -0.41 8.09
CA ASP A 47 7.13 0.88 7.48
C ASP A 47 5.87 1.56 6.92
N ALA A 48 4.98 0.80 6.27
CA ALA A 48 3.72 1.33 5.76
C ALA A 48 2.81 1.84 6.89
N CYS A 49 2.76 1.13 8.02
CA CYS A 49 2.04 1.59 9.21
C CYS A 49 2.66 2.86 9.80
N GLU A 50 3.99 2.94 9.89
CA GLU A 50 4.69 4.15 10.35
C GLU A 50 4.47 5.33 9.40
N GLU A 51 4.43 5.06 8.11
CA GLU A 51 4.20 6.06 7.08
C GLU A 51 2.82 6.71 7.23
N LEU A 52 1.78 5.96 7.60
CA LEU A 52 0.44 6.49 7.85
C LEU A 52 0.29 7.10 9.26
N GLY A 53 0.93 6.49 10.26
CA GLY A 53 0.78 6.81 11.67
C GLY A 53 -0.12 5.80 12.39
N SER A 54 0.14 5.59 13.68
CA SER A 54 -0.55 4.59 14.51
C SER A 54 -2.04 4.91 14.76
N ASP A 55 -2.44 6.15 14.58
CA ASP A 55 -3.80 6.66 14.74
C ASP A 55 -4.60 6.71 13.43
N HIS A 56 -3.98 6.34 12.31
CA HIS A 56 -4.66 6.28 11.02
C HIS A 56 -5.74 5.19 11.03
N GLU A 57 -6.93 5.49 10.51
CA GLU A 57 -8.10 4.61 10.54
C GLU A 57 -7.83 3.19 10.01
N LEU A 58 -7.08 3.05 8.91
CA LEU A 58 -6.73 1.74 8.35
C LEU A 58 -5.81 0.93 9.28
N VAL A 59 -4.89 1.60 10.00
CA VAL A 59 -3.99 0.94 10.95
C VAL A 59 -4.79 0.46 12.16
N VAL A 60 -5.70 1.30 12.66
CA VAL A 60 -6.61 0.94 13.77
C VAL A 60 -7.53 -0.22 13.34
N GLU A 61 -8.13 -0.17 12.14
CA GLU A 61 -8.95 -1.26 11.59
C GLU A 61 -8.17 -2.58 11.56
N TYR A 62 -6.95 -2.57 11.02
CA TYR A 62 -6.09 -3.76 10.98
C TYR A 62 -5.82 -4.34 12.37
N LEU A 63 -5.51 -3.50 13.36
CA LEU A 63 -5.23 -3.95 14.72
C LEU A 63 -6.47 -4.58 15.38
N LEU A 64 -7.66 -4.04 15.13
CA LEU A 64 -8.94 -4.62 15.58
C LEU A 64 -9.18 -5.98 14.93
N LEU A 65 -9.04 -6.09 13.60
CA LEU A 65 -9.21 -7.36 12.86
C LEU A 65 -8.22 -8.42 13.35
N LYS A 66 -6.96 -8.04 13.57
CA LYS A 66 -5.93 -8.92 14.16
C LYS A 66 -6.32 -9.41 15.55
N GLY A 67 -6.86 -8.53 16.40
CA GLY A 67 -7.35 -8.88 17.74
C GLY A 67 -8.56 -9.82 17.74
N LEU A 68 -9.39 -9.75 16.70
CA LEU A 68 -10.55 -10.63 16.53
C LEU A 68 -10.18 -12.01 15.97
N GLY A 69 -8.94 -12.25 15.54
CA GLY A 69 -8.50 -13.52 15.01
C GLY A 69 -9.16 -13.89 13.68
N VAL A 70 -9.46 -12.91 12.81
CA VAL A 70 -10.03 -13.14 11.48
C VAL A 70 -9.07 -13.92 10.58
N SER A 71 -9.59 -14.47 9.49
CA SER A 71 -8.81 -15.28 8.54
C SER A 71 -7.63 -14.51 7.91
N LYS A 72 -6.64 -15.27 7.45
CA LYS A 72 -5.38 -14.76 6.89
C LYS A 72 -5.61 -13.82 5.68
N ASN A 73 -6.56 -14.17 4.82
CA ASN A 73 -6.91 -13.36 3.65
C ASN A 73 -7.57 -12.01 4.01
N ILE A 74 -8.38 -11.97 5.07
CA ILE A 74 -8.96 -10.70 5.57
C ILE A 74 -7.88 -9.81 6.14
N LEU A 75 -6.93 -10.37 6.89
CA LEU A 75 -5.77 -9.62 7.38
C LEU A 75 -4.87 -9.13 6.24
N ALA A 76 -4.66 -9.96 5.21
CA ALA A 76 -3.89 -9.58 4.03
C ALA A 76 -4.55 -8.43 3.27
N MET A 77 -5.89 -8.46 3.12
CA MET A 77 -6.65 -7.35 2.53
C MET A 77 -6.45 -6.05 3.31
N ALA A 78 -6.55 -6.09 4.65
CA ALA A 78 -6.34 -4.91 5.49
C ALA A 78 -4.89 -4.39 5.39
N LYS A 79 -3.88 -5.28 5.36
CA LYS A 79 -2.48 -4.91 5.15
C LYS A 79 -2.26 -4.23 3.80
N LEU A 80 -2.82 -4.78 2.71
CA LEU A 80 -2.68 -4.20 1.38
C LEU A 80 -3.36 -2.84 1.24
N LYS A 81 -4.47 -2.58 1.93
CA LYS A 81 -5.07 -1.24 2.01
C LYS A 81 -4.08 -0.23 2.63
N ILE A 82 -3.43 -0.60 3.73
CA ILE A 82 -2.41 0.23 4.40
C ILE A 82 -1.23 0.49 3.47
N ILE A 83 -0.68 -0.56 2.85
CA ILE A 83 0.45 -0.46 1.92
C ILE A 83 0.10 0.44 0.72
N THR A 84 -1.05 0.22 0.11
CA THR A 84 -1.52 1.02 -1.03
C THR A 84 -1.65 2.50 -0.66
N LYS A 85 -2.26 2.78 0.49
CA LYS A 85 -2.41 4.16 0.98
C LYS A 85 -1.07 4.83 1.25
N ALA A 86 -0.15 4.12 1.91
CA ALA A 86 1.18 4.61 2.21
C ALA A 86 1.98 4.90 0.93
N LEU A 87 2.00 3.97 -0.03
CA LEU A 87 2.71 4.11 -1.29
C LEU A 87 2.17 5.26 -2.16
N ASN A 88 0.89 5.53 -2.10
CA ASN A 88 0.25 6.62 -2.84
C ASN A 88 0.47 8.02 -2.22
N GLU A 89 1.05 8.13 -1.02
CA GLU A 89 1.41 9.40 -0.38
C GLU A 89 0.25 10.42 -0.31
N GLY A 90 -0.93 9.97 0.08
CA GLY A 90 -2.11 10.84 0.22
C GLY A 90 -2.82 11.15 -1.10
N TRP A 91 -2.46 10.47 -2.20
CA TRP A 91 -3.28 10.47 -3.41
C TRP A 91 -4.69 9.98 -3.04
N PRO A 92 -5.77 10.61 -3.53
CA PRO A 92 -7.13 10.32 -3.06
C PRO A 92 -7.53 8.86 -3.32
N ASP A 93 -8.17 8.26 -2.31
CA ASP A 93 -8.65 6.88 -2.38
C ASP A 93 -9.98 6.76 -3.14
N ASN A 94 -10.69 7.89 -3.27
CA ASN A 94 -12.00 7.92 -3.89
C ASN A 94 -11.90 8.15 -5.38
N ALA A 95 -12.46 7.22 -6.15
CA ALA A 95 -12.61 7.37 -7.58
C ALA A 95 -13.38 8.65 -7.97
N ASP A 96 -14.25 9.12 -7.06
CA ASP A 96 -15.07 10.32 -7.26
C ASP A 96 -14.31 11.63 -7.03
N GLU A 97 -13.17 11.56 -6.27
CA GLU A 97 -12.31 12.72 -5.98
C GLU A 97 -11.13 12.84 -6.95
N THR A 98 -10.83 11.77 -7.70
CA THR A 98 -9.81 11.81 -8.74
C THR A 98 -10.42 12.25 -10.05
N ASP A 99 -9.74 13.14 -10.77
CA ASP A 99 -10.10 13.45 -12.15
C ASP A 99 -10.16 12.13 -12.94
N TRP A 100 -11.28 11.86 -13.60
CA TRP A 100 -11.47 10.69 -14.47
C TRP A 100 -10.40 10.60 -15.58
N ARG A 101 -9.64 11.67 -15.80
CA ARG A 101 -8.51 11.75 -16.73
C ARG A 101 -7.20 11.20 -16.16
N GLU A 102 -7.11 11.02 -14.84
CA GLU A 102 -5.92 10.45 -14.22
C GLU A 102 -5.96 8.93 -14.33
N SER A 103 -4.96 8.35 -14.98
CA SER A 103 -4.79 6.90 -15.04
C SER A 103 -4.51 6.34 -13.65
N LYS A 104 -5.25 5.31 -13.28
CA LYS A 104 -5.06 4.52 -12.08
C LYS A 104 -4.47 3.19 -12.50
N TYR A 105 -3.51 2.70 -11.75
CA TYR A 105 -2.78 1.49 -12.09
C TYR A 105 -3.07 0.39 -11.08
N TYR A 106 -3.48 -0.77 -11.54
CA TYR A 106 -3.66 -1.93 -10.67
C TYR A 106 -2.93 -3.16 -11.22
N PRO A 107 -2.34 -3.99 -10.33
CA PRO A 107 -1.64 -5.19 -10.76
C PRO A 107 -2.63 -6.28 -11.17
N TYR A 108 -2.42 -6.87 -12.34
CA TYR A 108 -3.11 -8.08 -12.78
C TYR A 108 -2.23 -9.31 -12.49
N LEU A 109 -2.71 -10.14 -11.59
CA LEU A 109 -1.97 -11.27 -11.07
C LEU A 109 -2.49 -12.57 -11.68
N LEU A 110 -1.57 -13.47 -12.01
CA LEU A 110 -1.84 -14.82 -12.45
C LEU A 110 -1.26 -15.81 -11.47
N VAL A 111 -1.91 -16.96 -11.37
CA VAL A 111 -1.43 -18.08 -10.59
C VAL A 111 -0.80 -19.09 -11.51
N GLY A 112 0.44 -19.46 -11.22
CA GLY A 112 1.14 -20.54 -11.87
C GLY A 112 0.52 -21.92 -11.54
N ARG A 113 0.83 -22.93 -12.34
CA ARG A 113 0.42 -24.31 -12.06
C ARG A 113 0.98 -24.87 -10.76
N ASP A 114 2.05 -24.28 -10.27
CA ASP A 114 2.73 -24.60 -9.01
C ASP A 114 2.17 -23.81 -7.81
N GLY A 115 1.06 -23.09 -8.00
CA GLY A 115 0.48 -22.22 -6.97
C GLY A 115 1.20 -20.88 -6.78
N SER A 116 2.29 -20.61 -7.51
CA SER A 116 3.02 -19.36 -7.38
C SER A 116 2.23 -18.18 -7.97
N LEU A 117 2.31 -17.02 -7.29
CA LEU A 117 1.67 -15.80 -7.74
C LEU A 117 2.63 -15.00 -8.62
N HIS A 118 2.20 -14.66 -9.82
CA HIS A 118 2.99 -13.89 -10.79
C HIS A 118 2.26 -12.61 -11.20
N LEU A 119 3.01 -11.50 -11.26
CA LEU A 119 2.52 -10.29 -11.90
C LEU A 119 2.57 -10.49 -13.42
N SER A 120 1.40 -10.56 -14.05
CA SER A 120 1.29 -10.64 -15.51
C SER A 120 1.56 -9.28 -16.14
N HIS A 121 0.80 -8.28 -15.74
CA HIS A 121 0.92 -6.91 -16.21
C HIS A 121 0.24 -5.94 -15.24
N VAL A 122 0.49 -4.66 -15.43
CA VAL A 122 -0.22 -3.59 -14.72
C VAL A 122 -1.17 -2.94 -15.71
N LEU A 123 -2.45 -2.90 -15.36
CA LEU A 123 -3.48 -2.30 -16.19
C LEU A 123 -3.67 -0.83 -15.81
N PRO A 124 -3.58 0.10 -16.77
CA PRO A 124 -4.09 1.44 -16.57
C PRO A 124 -5.62 1.43 -16.68
N ASP A 125 -6.30 2.02 -15.71
CA ASP A 125 -7.75 2.20 -15.75
C ASP A 125 -8.07 3.69 -15.62
N CYS A 126 -8.83 4.22 -16.58
CA CYS A 126 -9.35 5.57 -16.54
C CYS A 126 -10.82 5.58 -16.09
N PHE A 127 -11.47 4.41 -15.99
CA PHE A 127 -12.88 4.31 -15.66
C PHE A 127 -13.08 3.79 -14.23
N ALA A 128 -13.56 4.66 -13.37
CA ALA A 128 -13.82 4.41 -11.95
C ALA A 128 -14.91 3.35 -11.64
N TYR A 129 -15.37 2.57 -12.63
CA TYR A 129 -16.46 1.62 -12.47
C TYR A 129 -16.10 0.35 -11.68
N LEU A 130 -14.84 -0.02 -11.67
CA LEU A 130 -14.37 -1.12 -10.84
C LEU A 130 -13.72 -0.52 -9.60
N LYS A 131 -14.42 -0.52 -8.47
CA LYS A 131 -13.85 -0.23 -7.15
C LYS A 131 -12.84 -1.32 -6.78
N THR A 132 -11.72 -1.41 -7.50
CA THR A 132 -10.62 -2.23 -7.03
C THR A 132 -9.99 -1.54 -5.84
N LEU A 133 -9.73 -2.29 -4.78
CA LEU A 133 -9.25 -1.76 -3.50
C LEU A 133 -7.78 -1.30 -3.55
N PHE A 134 -7.06 -1.63 -4.63
CA PHE A 134 -5.60 -1.49 -4.69
C PHE A 134 -5.15 -0.77 -5.96
N TYR A 135 -5.46 0.51 -6.02
CA TYR A 135 -4.98 1.40 -7.08
C TYR A 135 -3.70 2.12 -6.68
N TYR A 136 -2.85 2.30 -7.66
CA TYR A 136 -1.61 3.06 -7.52
C TYR A 136 -1.59 4.23 -8.48
N LYS A 137 -1.00 5.35 -8.05
CA LYS A 137 -0.84 6.55 -8.88
C LYS A 137 0.13 6.35 -10.05
N THR A 138 0.96 5.30 -10.03
CA THR A 138 1.89 4.95 -11.12
C THR A 138 2.01 3.45 -11.28
N GLU A 139 2.32 3.01 -12.51
CA GLU A 139 2.63 1.63 -12.83
C GLU A 139 3.78 1.07 -11.98
N LEU A 140 4.81 1.90 -11.74
CA LEU A 140 5.97 1.51 -10.97
C LEU A 140 5.61 1.19 -9.51
N LEU A 141 4.70 1.94 -8.89
CA LEU A 141 4.23 1.66 -7.53
C LEU A 141 3.40 0.37 -7.47
N ALA A 142 2.58 0.09 -8.49
CA ALA A 142 1.83 -1.16 -8.57
C ALA A 142 2.79 -2.37 -8.64
N LYS A 143 3.80 -2.31 -9.51
CA LYS A 143 4.85 -3.33 -9.61
C LYS A 143 5.62 -3.48 -8.30
N TYR A 144 6.04 -2.38 -7.71
CA TYR A 144 6.76 -2.36 -6.44
C TYR A 144 5.97 -3.05 -5.33
N SER A 145 4.68 -2.76 -5.22
CA SER A 145 3.81 -3.39 -4.22
C SER A 145 3.79 -4.90 -4.35
N VAL A 146 3.64 -5.42 -5.57
CA VAL A 146 3.59 -6.88 -5.79
C VAL A 146 4.91 -7.55 -5.45
N TYR A 147 6.03 -7.00 -5.94
CA TYR A 147 7.35 -7.61 -5.74
C TYR A 147 7.85 -7.49 -4.30
N THR A 148 7.54 -6.40 -3.61
CA THR A 148 8.01 -6.17 -2.24
C THR A 148 7.16 -6.91 -1.21
N PHE A 149 5.85 -7.06 -1.45
CA PHE A 149 4.88 -7.63 -0.52
C PHE A 149 4.22 -8.90 -1.10
N THR A 150 4.98 -9.70 -1.83
CA THR A 150 4.49 -10.91 -2.52
C THR A 150 3.79 -11.88 -1.57
N ASP A 151 4.32 -12.06 -0.37
CA ASP A 151 3.75 -12.90 0.68
C ASP A 151 2.34 -12.43 1.09
N ILE A 152 2.15 -11.11 1.24
CA ILE A 152 0.84 -10.54 1.60
C ILE A 152 -0.15 -10.68 0.42
N TRP A 153 0.30 -10.51 -0.80
CA TRP A 153 -0.51 -10.73 -1.99
C TRP A 153 -0.91 -12.20 -2.12
N THR A 154 0.00 -13.14 -1.83
CA THR A 154 -0.29 -14.58 -1.80
C THR A 154 -1.31 -14.92 -0.72
N ASP A 155 -1.17 -14.35 0.48
CA ASP A 155 -2.12 -14.52 1.59
C ASP A 155 -3.53 -14.03 1.24
N LEU A 156 -3.64 -12.96 0.44
CA LEU A 156 -4.94 -12.43 0.02
C LEU A 156 -5.73 -13.43 -0.83
N TYR A 157 -5.05 -14.12 -1.75
CA TYR A 157 -5.71 -15.03 -2.68
C TYR A 157 -5.94 -16.44 -2.11
N GLY A 158 -5.30 -16.80 -0.98
CA GLY A 158 -5.55 -18.05 -0.25
C GLY A 158 -5.26 -19.33 -1.03
N TRP A 159 -4.20 -19.33 -1.85
CA TRP A 159 -3.90 -20.42 -2.80
C TRP A 159 -3.50 -21.75 -2.16
N GLU A 160 -3.23 -21.80 -0.87
CA GLU A 160 -2.85 -23.03 -0.15
C GLU A 160 -3.94 -24.13 -0.18
N HIS A 161 -5.17 -23.79 -0.61
CA HIS A 161 -6.32 -24.73 -0.58
C HIS A 161 -6.80 -25.24 -1.94
N ILE A 162 -6.21 -24.81 -3.05
CA ILE A 162 -6.66 -25.27 -4.38
C ILE A 162 -6.10 -26.67 -4.71
N GLU A 163 -4.89 -27.00 -4.25
CA GLU A 163 -4.32 -28.31 -4.49
C GLU A 163 -5.13 -29.45 -3.81
N ASP A 164 -5.71 -29.18 -2.64
CA ASP A 164 -6.51 -30.20 -1.94
C ASP A 164 -7.86 -30.45 -2.61
N LYS A 165 -8.49 -29.40 -3.17
CA LYS A 165 -9.78 -29.56 -3.89
C LYS A 165 -9.66 -30.24 -5.23
N ILE A 166 -8.58 -30.00 -5.98
CA ILE A 166 -8.37 -30.66 -7.29
C ILE A 166 -8.12 -32.14 -7.09
N LYS A 167 -7.52 -32.58 -5.98
CA LYS A 167 -7.31 -34.01 -5.68
C LYS A 167 -8.59 -34.73 -5.28
N GLU A 168 -9.56 -34.06 -4.67
CA GLU A 168 -10.85 -34.68 -4.33
C GLU A 168 -11.77 -34.85 -5.55
N ASP A 169 -11.79 -33.90 -6.49
CA ASP A 169 -12.65 -33.95 -7.68
C ASP A 169 -12.18 -34.98 -8.74
N ASP A 170 -10.89 -35.35 -8.78
CA ASP A 170 -10.36 -36.37 -9.69
C ASP A 170 -10.66 -37.83 -9.25
N TYR A 171 -11.11 -38.05 -8.00
CA TYR A 171 -11.43 -39.37 -7.50
C TYR A 171 -12.92 -39.81 -7.71
N ASP A 172 -13.81 -38.84 -7.98
CA ASP A 172 -15.24 -39.14 -8.16
C ASP A 172 -15.66 -39.38 -9.62
N MET A 173 -14.71 -39.44 -10.56
CA MET A 173 -14.96 -39.74 -12.00
C MET A 173 -14.33 -41.05 -12.49
N ALA A 174 -14.09 -42.04 -11.63
CA ALA A 174 -13.61 -43.36 -12.01
C ALA A 174 -14.66 -44.44 -11.78
#